data_837e2948fbcd2963dc4b0b0ad9f3364e
#
_entry.id   837e2948fbcd2963dc4b0b0ad9f3364e
#
_cell.length_a   1.000
_cell.length_b   1.000
_cell.length_c   1.000
_cell.angle_alpha   90.00
_cell.angle_beta   90.00
_cell.angle_gamma   90.00
#
_symmetry.space_group_name_H-M   'P 1'
#
loop_
_entity.id
_entity.type
_entity.pdbx_description
1 polymer ?
#
loop_
_entity_poly.entity_id
_entity_poly.type
_entity_poly.pdbx_seq_one_letter_code
_entity_poly.pdbx_strand_id
1 'polypeptide(L)'
;NIKVTALTRNVHQKGYILKTQANPGYLEIVEGSIFDYHLIQKLFINADLCVNLVGILFEKGKNNFSNIHVEFPKMISKIASKQNLEKFVHISALGIENAKASIYAQSKLKGEKEILANFNKSVIVRPSIVYSVDDNFTTQLMTLLSLLPIFPIYYNGKTKFRPIHCSDLTNSITKIITADIRENIIEFAGPETMTFKEILEKLLSLIEKKKIITSNANFSC
;
A
#
# COMPACT_ATOMS: atom_id res chain seq x y z
N ASN A 1 -16.87 -16.98 7.88
CA ASN A 1 -16.21 -17.41 6.63
C ASN A 1 -16.37 -16.29 5.59
N ILE A 2 -15.25 -15.72 5.08
CA ILE A 2 -15.26 -14.67 4.07
C ILE A 2 -14.82 -15.31 2.74
N LYS A 3 -15.62 -15.15 1.69
CA LYS A 3 -15.21 -15.49 0.33
C LYS A 3 -14.54 -14.28 -0.30
N VAL A 4 -13.37 -14.48 -0.92
CA VAL A 4 -12.55 -13.41 -1.50
C VAL A 4 -12.48 -13.58 -3.01
N THR A 5 -12.77 -12.53 -3.76
CA THR A 5 -12.45 -12.43 -5.19
C THR A 5 -11.29 -11.46 -5.37
N ALA A 6 -10.15 -11.96 -5.83
CA ALA A 6 -8.93 -11.17 -6.02
C ALA A 6 -8.70 -10.86 -7.49
N LEU A 7 -8.70 -9.57 -7.84
CA LEU A 7 -8.34 -9.11 -9.19
C LEU A 7 -6.81 -8.97 -9.30
N THR A 8 -6.21 -9.60 -10.29
CA THR A 8 -4.78 -9.53 -10.58
C THR A 8 -4.52 -9.34 -12.08
N ARG A 9 -3.40 -8.69 -12.41
CA ARG A 9 -2.99 -8.48 -13.81
C ARG A 9 -2.36 -9.72 -14.45
N ASN A 10 -1.87 -10.65 -13.64
CA ASN A 10 -1.18 -11.84 -14.13
C ASN A 10 -1.36 -12.98 -13.13
N VAL A 11 -2.28 -13.88 -13.46
CA VAL A 11 -2.58 -15.06 -12.65
C VAL A 11 -1.42 -16.05 -12.65
N HIS A 12 -0.70 -16.20 -13.78
CA HIS A 12 0.38 -17.18 -13.91
C HIS A 12 1.60 -16.84 -13.07
N GLN A 13 1.91 -15.56 -12.86
CA GLN A 13 3.08 -15.15 -12.07
C GLN A 13 2.84 -15.08 -10.57
N LYS A 14 1.63 -14.65 -10.15
CA LYS A 14 1.34 -14.38 -8.74
C LYS A 14 0.12 -15.10 -8.20
N GLY A 15 -0.76 -15.58 -9.06
CA GLY A 15 -2.01 -16.20 -8.64
C GLY A 15 -1.82 -17.51 -7.89
N TYR A 16 -0.77 -18.29 -8.20
CA TYR A 16 -0.49 -19.55 -7.50
C TYR A 16 -0.16 -19.31 -6.01
N ILE A 17 0.55 -18.23 -5.68
CA ILE A 17 0.88 -17.87 -4.30
C ILE A 17 -0.42 -17.61 -3.51
N LEU A 18 -1.36 -16.87 -4.12
CA LEU A 18 -2.65 -16.59 -3.48
C LEU A 18 -3.47 -17.87 -3.27
N LYS A 19 -3.46 -18.80 -4.22
CA LYS A 19 -4.21 -20.06 -4.12
C LYS A 19 -3.76 -20.93 -2.95
N THR A 20 -2.49 -20.88 -2.58
CA THR A 20 -1.97 -21.66 -1.44
C THR A 20 -2.31 -21.05 -0.07
N GLN A 21 -2.83 -19.82 -0.05
CA GLN A 21 -3.14 -19.09 1.20
C GLN A 21 -4.60 -19.20 1.62
N ALA A 22 -5.45 -19.87 0.84
CA ALA A 22 -6.87 -19.97 1.14
C ALA A 22 -7.38 -21.41 1.03
N ASN A 23 -8.39 -21.73 1.81
CA ASN A 23 -9.09 -22.99 1.69
C ASN A 23 -9.84 -23.09 0.34
N PRO A 24 -9.97 -24.29 -0.23
CA PRO A 24 -10.69 -24.49 -1.48
C PRO A 24 -12.11 -23.88 -1.42
N GLY A 25 -12.48 -23.14 -2.47
CA GLY A 25 -13.79 -22.50 -2.59
C GLY A 25 -13.94 -21.12 -1.92
N TYR A 26 -12.94 -20.68 -1.12
CA TYR A 26 -12.96 -19.36 -0.46
C TYR A 26 -12.19 -18.27 -1.19
N LEU A 27 -11.41 -18.62 -2.19
CA LEU A 27 -10.67 -17.65 -3.02
C LEU A 27 -10.95 -17.89 -4.51
N GLU A 28 -11.44 -16.86 -5.17
CA GLU A 28 -11.52 -16.76 -6.62
C GLU A 28 -10.49 -15.74 -7.10
N ILE A 29 -9.72 -16.09 -8.14
CA ILE A 29 -8.75 -15.19 -8.74
C ILE A 29 -9.20 -14.86 -10.14
N VAL A 30 -9.41 -13.57 -10.39
CA VAL A 30 -9.81 -13.03 -11.68
C VAL A 30 -8.64 -12.30 -12.31
N GLU A 31 -8.29 -12.66 -13.55
CA GLU A 31 -7.31 -11.91 -14.33
C GLU A 31 -7.98 -10.76 -15.06
N GLY A 32 -7.40 -9.55 -14.92
CA GLY A 32 -7.93 -8.39 -15.60
C GLY A 32 -7.23 -7.09 -15.24
N SER A 33 -7.63 -6.05 -15.94
CA SER A 33 -7.10 -4.70 -15.76
C SER A 33 -8.02 -3.87 -14.87
N ILE A 34 -7.44 -3.05 -13.98
CA ILE A 34 -8.18 -2.03 -13.23
C ILE A 34 -8.77 -0.94 -14.14
N PHE A 35 -8.33 -0.86 -15.39
CA PHE A 35 -8.87 0.06 -16.40
C PHE A 35 -10.07 -0.53 -17.18
N ASP A 36 -10.42 -1.79 -16.94
CA ASP A 36 -11.61 -2.41 -17.49
C ASP A 36 -12.81 -2.14 -16.60
N TYR A 37 -13.55 -1.08 -16.94
CA TYR A 37 -14.71 -0.64 -16.19
C TYR A 37 -15.80 -1.70 -16.10
N HIS A 38 -16.07 -2.44 -17.18
CA HIS A 38 -17.11 -3.45 -17.21
C HIS A 38 -16.77 -4.65 -16.33
N LEU A 39 -15.52 -5.08 -16.36
CA LEU A 39 -15.03 -6.14 -15.46
C LEU A 39 -15.17 -5.69 -14.00
N ILE A 40 -14.71 -4.49 -13.67
CA ILE A 40 -14.82 -3.96 -12.30
C ILE A 40 -16.28 -3.91 -11.85
N GLN A 41 -17.19 -3.38 -12.67
CA GLN A 41 -18.62 -3.38 -12.34
C GLN A 41 -19.15 -4.79 -12.05
N LYS A 42 -18.79 -5.76 -12.89
CA LYS A 42 -19.22 -7.16 -12.72
C LYS A 42 -18.74 -7.75 -11.39
N LEU A 43 -17.50 -7.44 -10.98
CA LEU A 43 -16.94 -7.92 -9.71
C LEU A 43 -17.66 -7.33 -8.49
N PHE A 44 -18.27 -6.16 -8.62
CA PHE A 44 -18.98 -5.51 -7.52
C PHE A 44 -20.44 -5.97 -7.36
N ILE A 45 -21.06 -6.64 -8.35
CA ILE A 45 -22.50 -7.01 -8.31
C ILE A 45 -22.85 -7.85 -7.09
N ASN A 46 -21.96 -8.77 -6.67
CA ASN A 46 -22.19 -9.68 -5.55
C ASN A 46 -21.18 -9.47 -4.41
N ALA A 47 -20.61 -8.28 -4.33
CA ALA A 47 -19.63 -7.96 -3.29
C ALA A 47 -20.31 -7.24 -2.13
N ASP A 48 -20.09 -7.70 -0.91
CA ASP A 48 -20.51 -7.03 0.31
C ASP A 48 -19.54 -5.90 0.67
N LEU A 49 -18.26 -6.11 0.40
CA LEU A 49 -17.19 -5.14 0.71
C LEU A 49 -16.09 -5.15 -0.34
N CYS A 50 -15.33 -4.06 -0.39
CA CYS A 50 -14.16 -3.93 -1.25
C CYS A 50 -12.93 -3.48 -0.45
N VAL A 51 -11.78 -4.09 -0.73
CA VAL A 51 -10.47 -3.65 -0.21
C VAL A 51 -9.60 -3.22 -1.38
N ASN A 52 -9.31 -1.94 -1.48
CA ASN A 52 -8.44 -1.40 -2.52
C ASN A 52 -6.99 -1.32 -2.03
N LEU A 53 -6.17 -2.25 -2.53
CA LEU A 53 -4.72 -2.33 -2.27
C LEU A 53 -3.88 -1.71 -3.40
N VAL A 54 -4.53 -1.16 -4.44
CA VAL A 54 -3.83 -0.68 -5.64
C VAL A 54 -3.11 0.62 -5.36
N GLY A 55 -1.82 0.65 -5.71
CA GLY A 55 -0.97 1.83 -5.59
C GLY A 55 0.33 1.64 -6.37
N ILE A 56 1.00 2.75 -6.69
CA ILE A 56 2.29 2.79 -7.36
C ILE A 56 3.22 3.78 -6.65
N LEU A 57 4.53 3.54 -6.70
CA LEU A 57 5.54 4.46 -6.17
C LEU A 57 6.20 5.31 -7.26
N PHE A 58 6.10 4.88 -8.52
CA PHE A 58 6.63 5.58 -9.69
C PHE A 58 5.70 5.41 -10.89
N GLU A 59 5.75 6.37 -11.79
CA GLU A 59 4.88 6.43 -12.96
C GLU A 59 5.50 5.70 -14.16
N LYS A 60 4.64 4.96 -14.91
CA LYS A 60 5.02 4.31 -16.17
C LYS A 60 3.82 4.20 -17.10
N GLY A 61 3.79 5.02 -18.15
CA GLY A 61 2.71 5.01 -19.15
C GLY A 61 1.34 5.29 -18.52
N LYS A 62 0.37 4.40 -18.76
CA LYS A 62 -0.99 4.53 -18.18
C LYS A 62 -1.01 4.40 -16.65
N ASN A 63 0.00 3.77 -16.05
CA ASN A 63 0.15 3.69 -14.60
C ASN A 63 0.83 4.97 -14.10
N ASN A 64 0.11 6.07 -14.05
CA ASN A 64 0.51 7.34 -13.46
C ASN A 64 -0.28 7.62 -12.18
N PHE A 65 0.18 8.57 -11.39
CA PHE A 65 -0.43 8.89 -10.10
C PHE A 65 -1.89 9.34 -10.23
N SER A 66 -2.22 10.11 -11.27
CA SER A 66 -3.59 10.54 -11.50
C SER A 66 -4.52 9.34 -11.72
N ASN A 67 -4.17 8.44 -12.64
CA ASN A 67 -5.01 7.29 -12.96
C ASN A 67 -5.14 6.31 -11.80
N ILE A 68 -4.04 6.03 -11.10
CA ILE A 68 -3.99 4.97 -10.08
C ILE A 68 -4.44 5.46 -8.71
N HIS A 69 -4.04 6.67 -8.31
CA HIS A 69 -4.33 7.18 -6.97
C HIS A 69 -5.57 8.05 -6.90
N VAL A 70 -6.08 8.55 -8.04
CA VAL A 70 -7.25 9.44 -8.05
C VAL A 70 -8.42 8.83 -8.83
N GLU A 71 -8.25 8.61 -10.15
CA GLU A 71 -9.37 8.21 -11.01
C GLU A 71 -9.88 6.80 -10.70
N PHE A 72 -8.97 5.84 -10.47
CA PHE A 72 -9.37 4.49 -10.11
C PHE A 72 -10.12 4.44 -8.75
N PRO A 73 -9.59 4.97 -7.64
CA PRO A 73 -10.32 5.04 -6.37
C PRO A 73 -11.66 5.78 -6.48
N LYS A 74 -11.72 6.89 -7.22
CA LYS A 74 -12.96 7.61 -7.51
C LYS A 74 -13.99 6.73 -8.23
N MET A 75 -13.55 6.00 -9.24
CA MET A 75 -14.41 5.10 -10.01
C MET A 75 -15.00 4.01 -9.12
N ILE A 76 -14.14 3.29 -8.38
CA ILE A 76 -14.60 2.15 -7.57
C ILE A 76 -15.43 2.59 -6.36
N SER A 77 -15.19 3.75 -5.77
CA SER A 77 -16.02 4.30 -4.69
C SER A 77 -17.42 4.68 -5.19
N LYS A 78 -17.55 5.19 -6.42
CA LYS A 78 -18.85 5.42 -7.07
C LYS A 78 -19.60 4.10 -7.33
N ILE A 79 -18.89 3.06 -7.79
CA ILE A 79 -19.49 1.75 -7.99
C ILE A 79 -19.93 1.17 -6.65
N ALA A 80 -19.10 1.24 -5.61
CA ALA A 80 -19.43 0.80 -4.26
C ALA A 80 -20.70 1.47 -3.72
N SER A 81 -20.83 2.77 -3.93
CA SER A 81 -22.04 3.54 -3.56
C SER A 81 -23.27 3.05 -4.31
N LYS A 82 -23.19 2.86 -5.64
CA LYS A 82 -24.29 2.39 -6.49
C LYS A 82 -24.74 0.97 -6.14
N GLN A 83 -23.82 0.11 -5.75
CA GLN A 83 -24.09 -1.29 -5.36
C GLN A 83 -24.43 -1.43 -3.88
N ASN A 84 -24.48 -0.33 -3.12
CA ASN A 84 -24.75 -0.30 -1.69
C ASN A 84 -23.85 -1.23 -0.87
N LEU A 85 -22.55 -1.27 -1.17
CA LEU A 85 -21.60 -2.05 -0.40
C LEU A 85 -21.73 -1.71 1.11
N GLU A 86 -21.48 -2.69 1.95
CA GLU A 86 -21.48 -2.47 3.40
C GLU A 86 -20.27 -1.67 3.83
N LYS A 87 -19.11 -1.89 3.17
CA LYS A 87 -17.84 -1.23 3.51
C LYS A 87 -16.88 -1.15 2.33
N PHE A 88 -16.08 -0.09 2.31
CA PHE A 88 -14.99 0.10 1.37
C PHE A 88 -13.71 0.49 2.14
N VAL A 89 -12.68 -0.35 2.07
CA VAL A 89 -11.38 -0.09 2.71
C VAL A 89 -10.36 0.30 1.64
N HIS A 90 -9.68 1.43 1.85
CA HIS A 90 -8.65 1.92 0.93
C HIS A 90 -7.30 2.08 1.62
N ILE A 91 -6.25 1.50 1.04
CA ILE A 91 -4.90 1.63 1.57
C ILE A 91 -4.22 2.88 0.99
N SER A 92 -3.98 3.83 1.86
CA SER A 92 -3.25 5.05 1.59
C SER A 92 -1.82 5.00 2.16
N ALA A 93 -1.31 6.08 2.75
CA ALA A 93 0.00 6.09 3.41
C ALA A 93 0.03 7.11 4.55
N LEU A 94 0.79 6.80 5.59
CA LEU A 94 1.01 7.68 6.73
C LEU A 94 1.84 8.91 6.35
N GLY A 95 1.49 10.08 6.88
CA GLY A 95 2.29 11.31 6.76
C GLY A 95 2.14 12.05 5.43
N ILE A 96 1.28 11.61 4.53
CA ILE A 96 1.09 12.27 3.22
C ILE A 96 0.57 13.70 3.33
N GLU A 97 -0.12 14.06 4.41
CA GLU A 97 -0.63 15.43 4.65
C GLU A 97 0.51 16.43 4.82
N ASN A 98 1.63 15.98 5.38
CA ASN A 98 2.79 16.83 5.67
C ASN A 98 3.74 16.96 4.47
N ALA A 99 3.62 16.08 3.48
CA ALA A 99 4.50 16.02 2.31
C ALA A 99 3.97 16.87 1.13
N LYS A 100 3.77 18.17 1.36
CA LYS A 100 3.16 19.09 0.40
C LYS A 100 3.90 19.20 -0.94
N ALA A 101 5.21 19.04 -0.98
CA ALA A 101 6.02 19.04 -2.20
C ALA A 101 5.99 17.70 -2.96
N SER A 102 5.47 16.63 -2.38
CA SER A 102 5.45 15.30 -3.00
C SER A 102 4.22 15.12 -3.88
N ILE A 103 4.42 14.96 -5.19
CA ILE A 103 3.34 14.67 -6.16
C ILE A 103 2.64 13.36 -5.80
N TYR A 104 3.40 12.34 -5.35
CA TYR A 104 2.85 11.09 -4.84
C TYR A 104 1.88 11.33 -3.67
N ALA A 105 2.32 12.06 -2.64
CA ALA A 105 1.50 12.33 -1.46
C ALA A 105 0.23 13.11 -1.80
N GLN A 106 0.36 14.14 -2.65
CA GLN A 106 -0.78 14.94 -3.11
C GLN A 106 -1.78 14.09 -3.91
N SER A 107 -1.30 13.18 -4.75
CA SER A 107 -2.18 12.28 -5.50
C SER A 107 -2.95 11.32 -4.58
N LYS A 108 -2.29 10.78 -3.55
CA LYS A 108 -2.94 9.93 -2.54
C LYS A 108 -4.03 10.70 -1.78
N LEU A 109 -3.72 11.90 -1.28
CA LEU A 109 -4.68 12.76 -0.59
C LEU A 109 -5.91 13.11 -1.46
N LYS A 110 -5.67 13.37 -2.75
CA LYS A 110 -6.76 13.63 -3.69
C LYS A 110 -7.65 12.40 -3.85
N GLY A 111 -7.06 11.21 -3.96
CA GLY A 111 -7.81 9.95 -4.02
C GLY A 111 -8.64 9.68 -2.77
N GLU A 112 -8.10 9.92 -1.58
CA GLU A 112 -8.84 9.82 -0.32
C GLU A 112 -10.08 10.73 -0.31
N LYS A 113 -9.92 11.99 -0.72
CA LYS A 113 -11.02 12.95 -0.82
C LYS A 113 -12.11 12.48 -1.79
N GLU A 114 -11.74 11.95 -2.94
CA GLU A 114 -12.68 11.41 -3.92
C GLU A 114 -13.46 10.21 -3.34
N ILE A 115 -12.79 9.32 -2.61
CA ILE A 115 -13.45 8.17 -1.97
C ILE A 115 -14.47 8.65 -0.94
N LEU A 116 -14.05 9.48 0.00
CA LEU A 116 -14.91 9.97 1.09
C LEU A 116 -16.11 10.77 0.56
N ALA A 117 -15.93 11.52 -0.53
CA ALA A 117 -17.01 12.27 -1.17
C ALA A 117 -18.03 11.36 -1.88
N ASN A 118 -17.62 10.19 -2.39
CA ASN A 118 -18.50 9.30 -3.14
C ASN A 118 -19.14 8.17 -2.29
N PHE A 119 -18.49 7.79 -1.18
CA PHE A 119 -18.96 6.67 -0.35
C PHE A 119 -18.63 6.89 1.12
N ASN A 120 -19.64 7.21 1.91
CA ASN A 120 -19.52 7.58 3.33
C ASN A 120 -19.14 6.40 4.27
N LYS A 121 -19.36 5.16 3.84
CA LYS A 121 -18.96 3.96 4.58
C LYS A 121 -17.53 3.51 4.24
N SER A 122 -16.69 4.45 3.81
CA SER A 122 -15.29 4.20 3.50
C SER A 122 -14.40 4.32 4.72
N VAL A 123 -13.41 3.44 4.82
CA VAL A 123 -12.33 3.53 5.79
C VAL A 123 -11.00 3.64 5.04
N ILE A 124 -10.35 4.78 5.21
CA ILE A 124 -9.00 5.03 4.68
C ILE A 124 -7.99 4.52 5.71
N VAL A 125 -7.17 3.57 5.31
CA VAL A 125 -6.09 3.02 6.13
C VAL A 125 -4.77 3.66 5.69
N ARG A 126 -4.08 4.33 6.58
CA ARG A 126 -2.78 4.98 6.36
C ARG A 126 -1.69 4.23 7.10
N PRO A 127 -1.10 3.20 6.52
CA PRO A 127 0.02 2.50 7.14
C PRO A 127 1.30 3.32 7.03
N SER A 128 2.17 3.14 8.02
CA SER A 128 3.60 3.47 7.91
C SER A 128 4.28 2.52 6.92
N ILE A 129 5.61 2.54 6.83
CA ILE A 129 6.35 1.59 6.00
C ILE A 129 5.99 0.18 6.43
N VAL A 130 5.47 -0.60 5.49
CA VAL A 130 5.12 -2.01 5.71
C VAL A 130 6.29 -2.88 5.32
N TYR A 131 6.68 -3.79 6.20
CA TYR A 131 7.76 -4.74 5.93
C TYR A 131 7.31 -6.19 6.16
N SER A 132 7.94 -7.09 5.43
CA SER A 132 7.77 -8.55 5.56
C SER A 132 8.99 -9.26 4.98
N VAL A 133 8.99 -10.58 5.01
CA VAL A 133 10.08 -11.39 4.42
C VAL A 133 10.25 -11.11 2.92
N ASP A 134 9.13 -10.89 2.20
CA ASP A 134 9.11 -10.73 0.74
C ASP A 134 8.65 -9.32 0.31
N ASP A 135 8.85 -8.29 1.14
CA ASP A 135 8.46 -6.93 0.77
C ASP A 135 9.42 -6.29 -0.23
N ASN A 136 8.90 -5.35 -1.01
CA ASN A 136 9.71 -4.65 -2.00
C ASN A 136 10.64 -3.60 -1.37
N PHE A 137 10.29 -3.01 -0.22
CA PHE A 137 11.04 -1.90 0.36
C PHE A 137 12.37 -2.37 0.96
N THR A 138 12.31 -3.33 1.89
CA THR A 138 13.53 -3.85 2.55
C THR A 138 14.38 -4.66 1.57
N THR A 139 13.76 -5.45 0.69
CA THR A 139 14.46 -6.23 -0.34
C THR A 139 15.23 -5.34 -1.33
N GLN A 140 14.63 -4.25 -1.79
CA GLN A 140 15.32 -3.30 -2.67
C GLN A 140 16.45 -2.58 -1.95
N LEU A 141 16.24 -2.17 -0.68
CA LEU A 141 17.30 -1.56 0.12
C LEU A 141 18.45 -2.54 0.35
N MET A 142 18.18 -3.78 0.73
CA MET A 142 19.21 -4.82 0.90
C MET A 142 19.99 -5.08 -0.40
N THR A 143 19.31 -5.09 -1.54
CA THR A 143 19.95 -5.23 -2.86
C THR A 143 20.88 -4.06 -3.12
N LEU A 144 20.43 -2.83 -2.94
CA LEU A 144 21.27 -1.62 -3.12
C LEU A 144 22.44 -1.60 -2.14
N LEU A 145 22.19 -1.91 -0.86
CA LEU A 145 23.24 -2.03 0.15
C LEU A 145 24.25 -3.13 -0.18
N SER A 146 23.83 -4.18 -0.89
CA SER A 146 24.73 -5.26 -1.32
C SER A 146 25.62 -4.86 -2.47
N LEU A 147 25.11 -4.07 -3.41
CA LEU A 147 25.80 -3.69 -4.65
C LEU A 147 26.70 -2.47 -4.46
N LEU A 148 26.25 -1.44 -3.72
CA LEU A 148 26.97 -0.18 -3.60
C LEU A 148 28.05 -0.28 -2.50
N PRO A 149 29.30 0.16 -2.77
CA PRO A 149 30.36 0.20 -1.73
C PRO A 149 30.07 1.27 -0.68
N ILE A 150 29.43 2.37 -1.07
CA ILE A 150 29.02 3.49 -0.23
C ILE A 150 27.54 3.76 -0.50
N PHE A 151 26.74 3.89 0.55
CA PHE A 151 25.32 4.19 0.44
C PHE A 151 25.08 5.67 0.85
N PRO A 152 24.63 6.53 -0.09
CA PRO A 152 24.33 7.93 0.22
C PRO A 152 23.00 8.03 0.96
N ILE A 153 22.97 8.82 2.03
CA ILE A 153 21.73 9.12 2.76
C ILE A 153 21.45 10.62 2.77
N TYR A 154 20.17 10.97 2.67
CA TYR A 154 19.72 12.35 2.80
C TYR A 154 19.48 12.71 4.27
N TYR A 155 19.64 13.99 4.63
CA TYR A 155 19.38 14.51 5.98
C TYR A 155 20.09 13.73 7.09
N ASN A 156 21.31 13.22 6.82
CA ASN A 156 22.06 12.36 7.75
C ASN A 156 21.27 11.11 8.20
N GLY A 157 20.25 10.69 7.44
CA GLY A 157 19.40 9.59 7.80
C GLY A 157 18.52 9.80 9.05
N LYS A 158 18.33 11.06 9.48
CA LYS A 158 17.58 11.41 10.70
C LYS A 158 16.05 11.31 10.52
N THR A 159 15.57 11.13 9.30
CA THR A 159 14.12 10.91 9.05
C THR A 159 13.64 9.72 9.84
N LYS A 160 12.59 9.92 10.64
CA LYS A 160 12.03 8.91 11.53
C LYS A 160 10.87 8.17 10.87
N PHE A 161 10.82 6.88 11.08
CA PHE A 161 9.78 5.98 10.63
C PHE A 161 9.32 5.08 11.79
N ARG A 162 8.12 4.54 11.65
CA ARG A 162 7.59 3.52 12.56
C ARG A 162 7.14 2.32 11.74
N PRO A 163 8.08 1.49 11.23
CA PRO A 163 7.76 0.36 10.36
C PRO A 163 6.76 -0.59 11.03
N ILE A 164 5.76 -1.03 10.28
CA ILE A 164 4.75 -2.00 10.73
C ILE A 164 4.93 -3.32 10.00
N HIS A 165 4.83 -4.44 10.73
CA HIS A 165 4.88 -5.74 10.10
C HIS A 165 3.60 -6.03 9.30
N CYS A 166 3.75 -6.68 8.14
CA CYS A 166 2.62 -6.96 7.23
C CYS A 166 1.49 -7.75 7.93
N SER A 167 1.82 -8.70 8.80
CA SER A 167 0.82 -9.48 9.55
C SER A 167 -0.02 -8.60 10.49
N ASP A 168 0.60 -7.61 11.15
CA ASP A 168 -0.13 -6.73 12.06
C ASP A 168 -1.09 -5.82 11.29
N LEU A 169 -0.63 -5.32 10.14
CA LEU A 169 -1.48 -4.53 9.24
C LEU A 169 -2.65 -5.37 8.70
N THR A 170 -2.39 -6.60 8.23
CA THR A 170 -3.46 -7.46 7.69
C THR A 170 -4.46 -7.88 8.77
N ASN A 171 -4.02 -8.17 9.99
CA ASN A 171 -4.89 -8.43 11.12
C ASN A 171 -5.76 -7.21 11.45
N SER A 172 -5.17 -6.02 11.39
CA SER A 172 -5.89 -4.76 11.61
C SER A 172 -6.93 -4.50 10.52
N ILE A 173 -6.59 -4.73 9.25
CA ILE A 173 -7.53 -4.63 8.13
C ILE A 173 -8.67 -5.64 8.29
N THR A 174 -8.37 -6.86 8.72
CA THR A 174 -9.40 -7.88 8.99
C THR A 174 -10.37 -7.43 10.08
N LYS A 175 -9.87 -6.81 11.15
CA LYS A 175 -10.72 -6.22 12.20
C LYS A 175 -11.58 -5.07 11.65
N ILE A 176 -11.02 -4.20 10.81
CA ILE A 176 -11.78 -3.13 10.13
C ILE A 176 -12.92 -3.71 9.30
N ILE A 177 -12.67 -4.80 8.58
CA ILE A 177 -13.67 -5.46 7.72
C ILE A 177 -14.81 -6.04 8.56
N THR A 178 -14.50 -6.65 9.70
CA THR A 178 -15.46 -7.43 10.51
C THR A 178 -16.14 -6.65 11.63
N ALA A 179 -15.61 -5.49 12.03
CA ALA A 179 -16.14 -4.66 13.09
C ALA A 179 -16.93 -3.46 12.55
N ASP A 180 -17.83 -2.93 13.35
CA ASP A 180 -18.47 -1.64 13.08
C ASP A 180 -17.51 -0.51 13.50
N ILE A 181 -16.83 0.07 12.51
CA ILE A 181 -15.85 1.15 12.70
C ILE A 181 -16.47 2.44 12.19
N ARG A 182 -16.46 3.46 13.03
CA ARG A 182 -17.03 4.79 12.72
C ARG A 182 -16.01 5.75 12.12
N GLU A 183 -14.73 5.51 12.37
CA GLU A 183 -13.65 6.36 11.88
C GLU A 183 -13.44 6.13 10.37
N ASN A 184 -13.44 7.24 9.63
CA ASN A 184 -13.17 7.20 8.19
C ASN A 184 -11.68 7.16 7.85
N ILE A 185 -10.79 7.55 8.78
CA ILE A 185 -9.34 7.54 8.57
C ILE A 185 -8.67 6.91 9.78
N ILE A 186 -7.87 5.86 9.55
CA ILE A 186 -7.14 5.16 10.60
C ILE A 186 -5.68 5.04 10.21
N GLU A 187 -4.79 5.47 11.10
CA GLU A 187 -3.34 5.40 10.90
C GLU A 187 -2.75 4.20 11.64
N PHE A 188 -1.91 3.44 10.94
CA PHE A 188 -1.22 2.29 11.50
C PHE A 188 0.30 2.47 11.46
N ALA A 189 0.92 2.38 12.62
CA ALA A 189 2.35 2.47 12.77
C ALA A 189 2.85 1.36 13.70
N GLY A 190 4.06 0.88 13.45
CA GLY A 190 4.70 -0.11 14.32
C GLY A 190 5.06 0.46 15.70
N PRO A 191 5.42 -0.38 16.65
CA PRO A 191 5.69 0.01 18.04
C PRO A 191 6.97 0.84 18.17
N GLU A 192 7.98 0.58 17.33
CA GLU A 192 9.29 1.20 17.43
C GLU A 192 9.45 2.38 16.46
N THR A 193 10.01 3.48 16.96
CA THR A 193 10.44 4.59 16.12
C THR A 193 11.91 4.42 15.78
N MET A 194 12.22 4.39 14.49
CA MET A 194 13.58 4.22 13.96
C MET A 194 13.90 5.34 12.97
N THR A 195 15.13 5.79 13.00
CA THR A 195 15.68 6.66 11.94
C THR A 195 15.95 5.82 10.69
N PHE A 196 16.01 6.48 9.53
CA PHE A 196 16.37 5.79 8.29
C PHE A 196 17.76 5.12 8.38
N LYS A 197 18.70 5.79 9.06
CA LYS A 197 20.04 5.24 9.32
C LYS A 197 19.98 3.95 10.12
N GLU A 198 19.22 3.90 11.21
CA GLU A 198 19.05 2.70 12.03
C GLU A 198 18.39 1.54 11.24
N ILE A 199 17.44 1.85 10.36
CA ILE A 199 16.86 0.85 9.44
C ILE A 199 17.95 0.27 8.54
N LEU A 200 18.78 1.11 7.91
CA LEU A 200 19.87 0.64 7.05
C LEU A 200 20.90 -0.17 7.82
N GLU A 201 21.28 0.24 9.04
CA GLU A 201 22.20 -0.51 9.89
C GLU A 201 21.64 -1.88 10.28
N LYS A 202 20.35 -1.97 10.62
CA LYS A 202 19.69 -3.28 10.84
C LYS A 202 19.73 -4.16 9.58
N LEU A 203 19.43 -3.60 8.42
CA LEU A 203 19.48 -4.36 7.16
C LEU A 203 20.90 -4.83 6.82
N LEU A 204 21.90 -3.99 7.05
CA LEU A 204 23.32 -4.35 6.87
C LEU A 204 23.73 -5.49 7.79
N SER A 205 23.27 -5.50 9.04
CA SER A 205 23.54 -6.60 9.98
C SER A 205 22.92 -7.93 9.50
N LEU A 206 21.72 -7.88 8.91
CA LEU A 206 21.04 -9.09 8.40
C LEU A 206 21.74 -9.70 7.17
N ILE A 207 22.38 -8.88 6.34
CA ILE A 207 23.13 -9.36 5.16
C ILE A 207 24.63 -9.59 5.46
N GLU A 208 25.03 -9.49 6.74
CA GLU A 208 26.39 -9.69 7.22
C GLU A 208 27.45 -8.83 6.50
N LYS A 209 27.09 -7.61 6.08
CA LYS A 209 27.97 -6.67 5.39
C LYS A 209 28.25 -5.45 6.22
N LYS A 210 29.53 -5.04 6.22
CA LYS A 210 29.96 -3.74 6.75
C LYS A 210 30.09 -2.76 5.59
N LYS A 211 29.30 -1.70 5.59
CA LYS A 211 29.30 -0.66 4.55
C LYS A 211 29.38 0.73 5.19
N ILE A 212 29.94 1.68 4.43
CA ILE A 212 29.97 3.07 4.84
C ILE A 212 28.66 3.74 4.41
N ILE A 213 27.89 4.20 5.39
CA ILE A 213 26.71 5.03 5.17
C ILE A 213 27.15 6.48 5.34
N THR A 214 27.17 7.25 4.25
CA THR A 214 27.61 8.63 4.28
C THR A 214 26.46 9.59 3.96
N SER A 215 26.43 10.73 4.66
CA SER A 215 25.56 11.83 4.26
C SER A 215 26.26 12.62 3.15
N ASN A 216 25.60 12.78 2.01
CA ASN A 216 26.01 13.77 1.02
C ASN A 216 25.72 15.17 1.58
N ALA A 217 26.75 15.83 2.10
CA ALA A 217 26.67 17.21 2.58
C ALA A 217 26.48 18.26 1.47
N ASN A 218 26.51 17.87 0.20
CA ASN A 218 26.57 18.81 -0.94
C ASN A 218 25.54 18.44 -2.03
N PHE A 219 24.26 18.56 -1.74
CA PHE A 219 23.24 18.89 -2.75
C PHE A 219 22.32 19.94 -2.15
N SER A 220 22.77 21.19 -2.18
CA SER A 220 21.89 22.35 -2.12
C SER A 220 21.21 22.46 -3.49
N CYS A 221 19.88 22.25 -3.52
CA CYS A 221 19.00 22.76 -4.57
C CYS A 221 18.60 24.18 -4.23
#